data_76ce5ea1d821677ca9b4f3fe6dc60bd8
#
_entry.id   76ce5ea1d821677ca9b4f3fe6dc60bd8
#
_cell.length_a   1.000
_cell.length_b   1.000
_cell.length_c   1.000
_cell.angle_alpha   90.00
_cell.angle_beta   90.00
_cell.angle_gamma   90.00
#
_symmetry.space_group_name_H-M   'P 1'
#
loop_
_entity.id
_entity.type
_entity.pdbx_description
1 polymer ?
#
loop_
_entity_poly.entity_id
_entity_poly.type
_entity_poly.pdbx_seq_one_letter_code
_entity_poly.pdbx_strand_id
1 'polypeptide(L)'
;MMFSHLARPARLLPLLLALLSQAAHADLMLHPTRIVFEKNARAAQVELINDSKEPATYRITLVNRRMTADGQFEAIDTAQPGELFAEPMLRYSPRQITLEPGTAQTVRLMLRKPAVLADGEYRSHLHFEKLATAEGSTSIEEQGKRSDIGVVLRALVGASMPVIVRHGDTDTTVALSQLALHKGEAGGPPLVSLQFDRAGNRSVYGDLQVSFTPQGGKPQVLAKAGGV
;
A
#
# COMPACT_ATOMS: atom_id res chain seq x y z
N MET A 1 9.06 32.31 -60.61
CA MET A 1 8.54 31.07 -60.03
C MET A 1 9.19 30.87 -58.68
N MET A 2 8.46 31.22 -57.60
CA MET A 2 8.94 31.11 -56.22
C MET A 2 8.25 29.89 -55.59
N PHE A 3 9.00 28.85 -55.24
CA PHE A 3 8.48 27.72 -54.49
C PHE A 3 8.70 27.97 -53.00
N SER A 4 7.64 28.19 -52.26
CA SER A 4 7.63 28.28 -50.80
C SER A 4 7.58 26.87 -50.19
N HIS A 5 8.63 26.47 -49.48
CA HIS A 5 8.65 25.25 -48.66
C HIS A 5 7.88 25.49 -47.34
N LEU A 6 6.64 24.99 -47.24
CA LEU A 6 5.92 24.88 -45.97
C LEU A 6 6.56 23.77 -45.12
N ALA A 7 7.26 24.17 -44.07
CA ALA A 7 7.77 23.24 -43.05
C ALA A 7 6.61 22.60 -42.29
N ARG A 8 6.61 21.25 -42.20
CA ARG A 8 5.58 20.44 -41.51
C ARG A 8 5.78 20.49 -40.00
N PRO A 9 4.79 20.94 -39.18
CA PRO A 9 4.89 21.00 -37.72
C PRO A 9 4.64 19.65 -37.01
N ALA A 10 4.64 18.52 -37.73
CA ALA A 10 4.20 17.22 -37.20
C ALA A 10 5.22 16.51 -36.26
N ARG A 11 6.44 17.04 -36.03
CA ARG A 11 7.48 16.39 -35.23
C ARG A 11 7.58 16.87 -33.78
N LEU A 12 6.85 17.91 -33.38
CA LEU A 12 6.91 18.46 -32.01
C LEU A 12 5.84 17.88 -31.07
N LEU A 13 4.80 17.25 -31.62
CA LEU A 13 3.68 16.70 -30.83
C LEU A 13 4.07 15.54 -29.86
N PRO A 14 4.91 14.56 -30.23
CA PRO A 14 5.31 13.51 -29.30
C PRO A 14 6.24 13.99 -28.17
N LEU A 15 7.01 15.06 -28.39
CA LEU A 15 7.89 15.61 -27.35
C LEU A 15 7.09 16.38 -26.27
N LEU A 16 5.96 16.97 -26.63
CA LEU A 16 5.10 17.67 -25.67
C LEU A 16 4.31 16.70 -24.79
N LEU A 17 3.97 15.51 -25.31
CA LEU A 17 3.27 14.46 -24.55
C LEU A 17 4.17 13.78 -23.51
N ALA A 18 5.48 13.71 -23.74
CA ALA A 18 6.46 13.14 -22.80
C ALA A 18 6.72 14.02 -21.56
N LEU A 19 6.40 15.32 -21.63
CA LEU A 19 6.55 16.28 -20.53
C LEU A 19 5.38 16.25 -19.53
N LEU A 20 4.29 15.53 -19.83
CA LEU A 20 3.10 15.43 -18.99
C LEU A 20 3.07 14.21 -18.07
N SER A 21 4.12 13.40 -18.03
CA SER A 21 4.25 12.31 -17.06
C SER A 21 4.53 12.90 -15.68
N GLN A 22 3.47 13.33 -15.00
CA GLN A 22 3.52 13.67 -13.57
C GLN A 22 3.81 12.38 -12.80
N ALA A 23 4.95 12.33 -12.13
CA ALA A 23 5.22 11.25 -11.20
C ALA A 23 4.14 11.26 -10.11
N ALA A 24 3.38 10.17 -9.99
CA ALA A 24 2.46 10.00 -8.86
C ALA A 24 3.30 9.86 -7.59
N HIS A 25 3.34 10.91 -6.78
CA HIS A 25 3.97 10.86 -5.46
C HIS A 25 2.92 10.39 -4.44
N ALA A 26 3.30 9.44 -3.59
CA ALA A 26 2.49 9.10 -2.43
C ALA A 26 2.63 10.21 -1.39
N ASP A 27 1.51 10.80 -0.96
CA ASP A 27 1.49 11.89 0.03
C ASP A 27 2.03 11.46 1.41
N LEU A 28 1.91 10.17 1.75
CA LEU A 28 2.32 9.62 3.04
C LEU A 28 3.30 8.47 2.83
N MET A 29 4.48 8.56 3.43
CA MET A 29 5.44 7.47 3.51
C MET A 29 5.43 6.88 4.93
N LEU A 30 5.51 5.55 5.00
CA LEU A 30 5.57 4.79 6.25
C LEU A 30 6.88 4.00 6.33
N HIS A 31 7.57 4.11 7.45
CA HIS A 31 8.79 3.33 7.69
C HIS A 31 8.80 2.73 9.11
N PRO A 32 8.91 1.41 9.26
CA PRO A 32 8.87 0.38 8.22
C PRO A 32 7.46 0.21 7.61
N THR A 33 7.36 -0.52 6.52
CA THR A 33 6.07 -0.82 5.86
C THR A 33 5.30 -1.96 6.49
N ARG A 34 5.90 -2.66 7.48
CA ARG A 34 5.26 -3.71 8.29
C ARG A 34 5.94 -3.81 9.65
N ILE A 35 5.20 -4.24 10.66
CA ILE A 35 5.72 -4.55 12.00
C ILE A 35 5.49 -6.03 12.29
N VAL A 36 6.52 -6.72 12.79
CA VAL A 36 6.41 -8.11 13.26
C VAL A 36 6.94 -8.18 14.68
N PHE A 37 6.08 -8.52 15.62
CA PHE A 37 6.46 -8.83 16.99
C PHE A 37 6.78 -10.31 17.10
N GLU A 38 8.06 -10.61 17.27
CA GLU A 38 8.57 -11.96 17.46
C GLU A 38 9.15 -12.13 18.88
N LYS A 39 9.15 -13.36 19.38
CA LYS A 39 9.76 -13.73 20.67
C LYS A 39 9.29 -12.78 21.80
N ASN A 40 10.23 -12.03 22.36
CA ASN A 40 10.02 -11.14 23.50
C ASN A 40 9.79 -9.68 23.13
N ALA A 41 9.67 -9.36 21.84
CA ALA A 41 9.38 -7.99 21.40
C ALA A 41 8.04 -7.51 21.96
N ARG A 42 8.04 -6.34 22.61
CA ARG A 42 6.84 -5.75 23.22
C ARG A 42 6.59 -4.32 22.80
N ALA A 43 7.51 -3.72 22.08
CA ALA A 43 7.38 -2.37 21.56
C ALA A 43 7.91 -2.31 20.12
N ALA A 44 7.30 -1.46 19.34
CA ALA A 44 7.71 -1.12 17.99
C ALA A 44 7.34 0.32 17.70
N GLN A 45 7.82 0.85 16.60
CA GLN A 45 7.48 2.18 16.13
C GLN A 45 7.37 2.20 14.61
N VAL A 46 6.56 3.11 14.12
CA VAL A 46 6.48 3.46 12.71
C VAL A 46 6.63 4.98 12.59
N GLU A 47 7.43 5.40 11.66
CA GLU A 47 7.61 6.78 11.28
C GLU A 47 6.68 7.11 10.12
N LEU A 48 5.93 8.21 10.26
CA LEU A 48 5.07 8.77 9.23
C LEU A 48 5.77 9.99 8.68
N ILE A 49 5.93 10.06 7.38
CA ILE A 49 6.58 11.17 6.68
C ILE A 49 5.57 11.76 5.69
N ASN A 50 5.34 13.06 5.78
CA ASN A 50 4.51 13.77 4.81
C ASN A 50 5.40 14.21 3.63
N ASP A 51 5.30 13.49 2.50
CA ASP A 51 6.04 13.80 1.27
C ASP A 51 5.28 14.77 0.35
N SER A 52 4.11 15.23 0.78
CA SER A 52 3.33 16.22 0.04
C SER A 52 3.82 17.65 0.29
N LYS A 53 3.29 18.60 -0.50
CA LYS A 53 3.58 20.04 -0.37
C LYS A 53 2.65 20.77 0.60
N GLU A 54 1.68 20.07 1.17
CA GLU A 54 0.65 20.64 2.05
C GLU A 54 0.66 19.94 3.40
N PRO A 55 0.29 20.64 4.49
CA PRO A 55 0.06 19.99 5.77
C PRO A 55 -1.05 18.95 5.66
N ALA A 56 -0.87 17.82 6.34
CA ALA A 56 -1.86 16.75 6.33
C ALA A 56 -2.10 16.19 7.73
N THR A 57 -3.37 16.01 8.08
CA THR A 57 -3.77 15.39 9.34
C THR A 57 -4.23 13.96 9.07
N TYR A 58 -3.69 13.03 9.85
CA TYR A 58 -4.02 11.61 9.76
C TYR A 58 -4.64 11.13 11.07
N ARG A 59 -5.80 10.47 10.96
CA ARG A 59 -6.37 9.64 12.03
C ARG A 59 -5.77 8.26 11.93
N ILE A 60 -5.40 7.69 13.08
CA ILE A 60 -4.78 6.37 13.16
C ILE A 60 -5.74 5.43 13.88
N THR A 61 -6.03 4.29 13.27
CA THR A 61 -6.91 3.25 13.82
C THR A 61 -6.30 1.87 13.64
N LEU A 62 -6.70 0.92 14.47
CA LEU A 62 -6.47 -0.50 14.23
C LEU A 62 -7.69 -1.07 13.51
N VAL A 63 -7.45 -1.81 12.45
CA VAL A 63 -8.48 -2.47 11.64
C VAL A 63 -8.05 -3.90 11.34
N ASN A 64 -9.03 -4.79 11.18
CA ASN A 64 -8.80 -6.16 10.76
C ASN A 64 -9.10 -6.30 9.27
N ARG A 65 -8.25 -7.02 8.56
CA ARG A 65 -8.38 -7.24 7.11
C ARG A 65 -8.10 -8.69 6.78
N ARG A 66 -8.86 -9.22 5.86
CA ARG A 66 -8.65 -10.53 5.23
C ARG A 66 -8.08 -10.34 3.83
N MET A 67 -7.11 -11.14 3.45
CA MET A 67 -6.67 -11.24 2.07
C MET A 67 -7.52 -12.27 1.35
N THR A 68 -8.11 -11.86 0.23
CA THR A 68 -8.89 -12.73 -0.66
C THR A 68 -7.96 -13.61 -1.52
N ALA A 69 -8.51 -14.58 -2.22
CA ALA A 69 -7.72 -15.50 -3.05
C ALA A 69 -6.98 -14.82 -4.22
N ASP A 70 -7.46 -13.67 -4.67
CA ASP A 70 -6.86 -12.81 -5.70
C ASP A 70 -5.90 -11.74 -5.13
N GLY A 71 -5.61 -11.81 -3.80
CA GLY A 71 -4.64 -10.93 -3.15
C GLY A 71 -5.18 -9.57 -2.73
N GLN A 72 -6.49 -9.32 -2.83
CA GLN A 72 -7.09 -8.08 -2.37
C GLN A 72 -7.30 -8.10 -0.85
N PHE A 73 -7.43 -6.93 -0.23
CA PHE A 73 -7.69 -6.80 1.20
C PHE A 73 -9.10 -6.27 1.45
N GLU A 74 -9.89 -7.03 2.19
CA GLU A 74 -11.22 -6.66 2.65
C GLU A 74 -11.20 -6.32 4.13
N ALA A 75 -11.90 -5.26 4.53
CA ALA A 75 -12.13 -4.95 5.94
C ALA A 75 -13.11 -5.98 6.54
N ILE A 76 -12.78 -6.47 7.73
CA ILE A 76 -13.61 -7.47 8.43
C ILE A 76 -13.74 -7.13 9.91
N ASP A 77 -14.92 -7.37 10.46
CA ASP A 77 -15.20 -7.16 11.89
C ASP A 77 -15.22 -8.48 12.67
N THR A 78 -15.45 -9.59 11.99
CA THR A 78 -15.58 -10.91 12.63
C THR A 78 -14.57 -11.89 12.01
N ALA A 79 -13.78 -12.53 12.89
CA ALA A 79 -12.83 -13.56 12.49
C ALA A 79 -13.54 -14.82 12.00
N GLN A 80 -13.05 -15.41 10.92
CA GLN A 80 -13.40 -16.77 10.50
C GLN A 80 -12.53 -17.81 11.23
N PRO A 81 -12.91 -19.09 11.22
CA PRO A 81 -12.08 -20.14 11.79
C PRO A 81 -10.67 -20.10 11.24
N GLY A 82 -9.67 -20.05 12.16
CA GLY A 82 -8.26 -19.94 11.81
C GLY A 82 -7.71 -18.52 11.64
N GLU A 83 -8.55 -17.50 11.67
CA GLU A 83 -8.11 -16.09 11.69
C GLU A 83 -7.90 -15.60 13.12
N LEU A 84 -6.76 -15.00 13.39
CA LEU A 84 -6.38 -14.50 14.69
C LEU A 84 -6.05 -13.00 14.60
N PHE A 85 -6.76 -12.17 15.40
CA PHE A 85 -6.57 -10.73 15.39
C PHE A 85 -5.60 -10.26 16.47
N ALA A 86 -4.66 -9.39 16.08
CA ALA A 86 -3.71 -8.78 17.00
C ALA A 86 -4.28 -7.55 17.74
N GLU A 87 -5.33 -6.93 17.22
CA GLU A 87 -5.92 -5.69 17.71
C GLU A 87 -6.15 -5.65 19.22
N PRO A 88 -6.74 -6.66 19.88
CA PRO A 88 -7.00 -6.61 21.32
C PRO A 88 -5.73 -6.50 22.18
N MET A 89 -4.61 -6.96 21.64
CA MET A 89 -3.31 -6.97 22.31
C MET A 89 -2.48 -5.72 22.06
N LEU A 90 -2.87 -4.87 21.11
CA LEU A 90 -2.10 -3.72 20.68
C LEU A 90 -2.58 -2.43 21.34
N ARG A 91 -1.63 -1.58 21.70
CA ARG A 91 -1.86 -0.19 22.09
C ARG A 91 -0.93 0.67 21.28
N TYR A 92 -1.40 1.82 20.85
CA TYR A 92 -0.60 2.74 20.03
C TYR A 92 -0.91 4.20 20.39
N SER A 93 0.06 5.05 20.14
CA SER A 93 -0.05 6.50 20.37
C SER A 93 0.93 7.23 19.45
N PRO A 94 0.53 8.41 18.94
CA PRO A 94 -0.75 9.09 19.09
C PRO A 94 -1.86 8.46 18.20
N ARG A 95 -3.11 8.90 18.40
CA ARG A 95 -4.27 8.47 17.58
C ARG A 95 -4.58 9.40 16.42
N GLN A 96 -3.99 10.60 16.44
CA GLN A 96 -4.07 11.59 15.37
C GLN A 96 -2.77 12.38 15.32
N ILE A 97 -2.34 12.69 14.11
CA ILE A 97 -1.09 13.43 13.84
C ILE A 97 -1.36 14.43 12.74
N THR A 98 -0.86 15.66 12.94
CA THR A 98 -0.73 16.64 11.86
C THR A 98 0.74 16.74 11.48
N LEU A 99 1.04 16.57 10.21
CA LEU A 99 2.38 16.63 9.64
C LEU A 99 2.50 17.80 8.69
N GLU A 100 3.45 18.69 8.94
CA GLU A 100 3.86 19.71 7.98
C GLU A 100 4.57 19.07 6.78
N PRO A 101 4.63 19.74 5.63
CA PRO A 101 5.39 19.26 4.47
C PRO A 101 6.82 18.86 4.80
N GLY A 102 7.25 17.69 4.35
CA GLY A 102 8.60 17.17 4.55
C GLY A 102 8.94 16.82 6.01
N THR A 103 7.96 16.81 6.93
CA THR A 103 8.21 16.45 8.33
C THR A 103 7.81 15.01 8.62
N ALA A 104 8.39 14.47 9.69
CA ALA A 104 8.15 13.12 10.16
C ALA A 104 7.70 13.09 11.61
N GLN A 105 6.83 12.14 11.96
CA GLN A 105 6.48 11.82 13.34
C GLN A 105 6.38 10.33 13.58
N THR A 106 6.65 9.94 14.82
CA THR A 106 6.66 8.53 15.23
C THR A 106 5.37 8.15 15.94
N VAL A 107 4.76 7.06 15.49
CA VAL A 107 3.71 6.32 16.22
C VAL A 107 4.35 5.14 16.93
N ARG A 108 4.14 5.07 18.24
CA ARG A 108 4.64 3.96 19.07
C ARG A 108 3.56 2.92 19.28
N LEU A 109 3.94 1.66 19.15
CA LEU A 109 3.08 0.52 19.41
C LEU A 109 3.62 -0.25 20.61
N MET A 110 2.70 -0.72 21.45
CA MET A 110 2.99 -1.60 22.59
C MET A 110 2.14 -2.87 22.48
N LEU A 111 2.77 -4.02 22.66
CA LEU A 111 2.15 -5.32 22.67
C LEU A 111 1.94 -5.80 24.11
N ARG A 112 0.70 -6.16 24.45
CA ARG A 112 0.31 -6.79 25.71
C ARG A 112 -0.39 -8.11 25.42
N LYS A 113 0.39 -9.19 25.40
CA LYS A 113 -0.16 -10.54 25.24
C LYS A 113 -0.93 -10.94 26.52
N PRO A 114 -2.12 -11.56 26.41
CA PRO A 114 -2.79 -12.17 27.54
C PRO A 114 -1.96 -13.33 28.11
N ALA A 115 -2.26 -13.74 29.35
CA ALA A 115 -1.54 -14.84 30.01
C ALA A 115 -1.74 -16.19 29.29
N VAL A 116 -2.92 -16.37 28.71
CA VAL A 116 -3.25 -17.54 27.89
C VAL A 116 -3.49 -17.05 26.46
N LEU A 117 -2.67 -17.51 25.55
CA LEU A 117 -2.74 -17.17 24.14
C LEU A 117 -2.39 -18.42 23.33
N ALA A 118 -3.19 -18.76 22.34
CA ALA A 118 -2.94 -19.90 21.47
C ALA A 118 -1.72 -19.63 20.56
N ASP A 119 -1.02 -20.68 20.18
CA ASP A 119 0.08 -20.59 19.23
C ASP A 119 -0.43 -20.19 17.86
N GLY A 120 0.31 -19.31 17.19
CA GLY A 120 -0.05 -18.85 15.86
C GLY A 120 0.40 -17.43 15.56
N GLU A 121 -0.01 -16.97 14.39
CA GLU A 121 0.22 -15.62 13.91
C GLU A 121 -1.08 -14.80 13.96
N TYR A 122 -1.04 -13.75 14.76
CA TYR A 122 -2.13 -12.78 14.94
C TYR A 122 -1.85 -11.57 14.06
N ARG A 123 -2.84 -11.10 13.32
CA ARG A 123 -2.68 -9.98 12.39
C ARG A 123 -3.77 -8.95 12.54
N SER A 124 -3.38 -7.70 12.53
CA SER A 124 -4.25 -6.52 12.36
C SER A 124 -3.46 -5.47 11.57
N HIS A 125 -4.10 -4.37 11.22
CA HIS A 125 -3.45 -3.33 10.45
C HIS A 125 -3.58 -1.99 11.18
N LEU A 126 -2.51 -1.20 11.16
CA LEU A 126 -2.61 0.23 11.40
C LEU A 126 -3.12 0.88 10.13
N HIS A 127 -4.23 1.58 10.24
CA HIS A 127 -4.82 2.34 9.17
C HIS A 127 -4.64 3.83 9.44
N PHE A 128 -4.13 4.55 8.45
CA PHE A 128 -3.87 5.98 8.47
C PHE A 128 -4.84 6.64 7.50
N GLU A 129 -5.87 7.25 8.03
CA GLU A 129 -6.90 7.95 7.27
C GLU A 129 -6.55 9.43 7.17
N LYS A 130 -6.35 9.96 5.96
CA LYS A 130 -6.16 11.39 5.76
C LYS A 130 -7.48 12.11 6.02
N LEU A 131 -7.50 13.04 6.95
CA LEU A 131 -8.67 13.85 7.24
C LEU A 131 -8.79 15.00 6.25
N ALA A 132 -10.02 15.33 5.88
CA ALA A 132 -10.29 16.52 5.09
C ALA A 132 -9.83 17.76 5.89
N THR A 133 -9.07 18.63 5.25
CA THR A 133 -8.81 19.96 5.81
C THR A 133 -10.15 20.70 5.81
N ALA A 134 -10.56 21.19 6.97
CA ALA A 134 -11.67 22.12 7.06
C ALA A 134 -11.22 23.42 6.37
N GLU A 135 -11.41 23.52 5.07
CA GLU A 135 -11.40 24.84 4.44
C GLU A 135 -12.56 25.60 5.05
N GLY A 136 -12.25 26.76 5.62
CA GLY A 136 -13.24 27.60 6.25
C GLY A 136 -14.46 27.70 5.33
N SER A 137 -15.63 27.44 5.90
CA SER A 137 -16.89 27.70 5.19
C SER A 137 -16.79 29.10 4.62
N THR A 138 -16.79 29.19 3.26
CA THR A 138 -16.99 30.47 2.60
C THR A 138 -18.17 31.12 3.26
N SER A 139 -17.95 32.33 3.80
CA SER A 139 -18.98 33.07 4.53
C SER A 139 -20.25 33.13 3.69
N ILE A 140 -21.40 33.04 4.33
CA ILE A 140 -22.72 33.11 3.68
C ILE A 140 -22.83 34.32 2.74
N GLU A 141 -22.02 35.36 2.94
CA GLU A 141 -21.95 36.57 2.12
C GLU A 141 -21.33 36.34 0.73
N GLU A 142 -20.44 35.34 0.54
CA GLU A 142 -19.90 34.99 -0.78
C GLU A 142 -20.84 34.07 -1.58
N GLN A 143 -21.76 33.36 -0.94
CA GLN A 143 -22.72 32.48 -1.62
C GLN A 143 -23.78 33.25 -2.42
N GLY A 144 -23.98 34.54 -2.14
CA GLY A 144 -25.03 35.36 -2.82
C GLY A 144 -24.69 35.79 -4.26
N LYS A 145 -23.48 35.48 -4.76
CA LYS A 145 -23.03 35.98 -6.11
C LYS A 145 -22.70 34.88 -7.13
N ARG A 146 -22.82 33.60 -6.80
CA ARG A 146 -22.57 32.51 -7.75
C ARG A 146 -23.79 31.60 -7.85
N SER A 147 -24.42 31.63 -9.02
CA SER A 147 -25.55 30.76 -9.36
C SER A 147 -25.12 29.37 -9.85
N ASP A 148 -23.85 29.03 -9.80
CA ASP A 148 -23.35 27.72 -10.20
C ASP A 148 -23.06 26.87 -8.94
N ILE A 149 -23.72 25.72 -8.85
CA ILE A 149 -23.45 24.71 -7.85
C ILE A 149 -22.17 23.97 -8.30
N GLY A 150 -21.02 24.43 -7.83
CA GLY A 150 -19.74 23.73 -8.04
C GLY A 150 -19.66 22.55 -7.06
N VAL A 151 -19.62 21.32 -7.58
CA VAL A 151 -19.30 20.12 -6.80
C VAL A 151 -17.78 19.92 -6.83
N VAL A 152 -17.12 20.06 -5.67
CA VAL A 152 -15.69 19.73 -5.51
C VAL A 152 -15.59 18.31 -4.98
N LEU A 153 -15.14 17.40 -5.82
CA LEU A 153 -14.86 16.02 -5.41
C LEU A 153 -13.40 15.93 -4.92
N ARG A 154 -13.19 15.58 -3.64
CA ARG A 154 -11.86 15.32 -3.07
C ARG A 154 -11.74 13.85 -2.73
N ALA A 155 -10.79 13.15 -3.37
CA ALA A 155 -10.43 11.80 -2.98
C ALA A 155 -9.45 11.87 -1.79
N LEU A 156 -9.83 11.29 -0.67
CA LEU A 156 -8.96 11.12 0.50
C LEU A 156 -8.37 9.70 0.45
N VAL A 157 -7.06 9.61 0.28
CA VAL A 157 -6.35 8.34 0.22
C VAL A 157 -5.75 8.06 1.59
N GLY A 158 -6.05 6.88 2.13
CA GLY A 158 -5.44 6.37 3.36
C GLY A 158 -4.38 5.30 3.06
N ALA A 159 -3.49 5.08 4.00
CA ALA A 159 -2.52 3.99 3.98
C ALA A 159 -2.87 2.94 5.03
N SER A 160 -2.50 1.69 4.78
CA SER A 160 -2.71 0.60 5.75
C SER A 160 -1.45 -0.27 5.82
N MET A 161 -1.00 -0.57 7.04
CA MET A 161 0.23 -1.29 7.31
C MET A 161 -0.04 -2.50 8.20
N PRO A 162 0.43 -3.72 7.87
CA PRO A 162 0.24 -4.89 8.70
C PRO A 162 1.06 -4.83 9.99
N VAL A 163 0.42 -5.20 11.10
CA VAL A 163 1.02 -5.44 12.40
C VAL A 163 0.78 -6.90 12.75
N ILE A 164 1.86 -7.66 12.86
CA ILE A 164 1.86 -9.10 13.02
C ILE A 164 2.44 -9.45 14.39
N VAL A 165 1.77 -10.33 15.11
CA VAL A 165 2.23 -10.87 16.40
C VAL A 165 2.36 -12.37 16.27
N ARG A 166 3.57 -12.89 16.43
CA ARG A 166 3.84 -14.33 16.47
C ARG A 166 3.93 -14.80 17.91
N HIS A 167 3.25 -15.89 18.21
CA HIS A 167 3.25 -16.49 19.53
C HIS A 167 3.36 -18.01 19.46
N GLY A 168 4.11 -18.60 20.40
CA GLY A 168 4.36 -20.04 20.46
C GLY A 168 5.07 -20.56 19.20
N ASP A 169 4.81 -21.81 18.86
CA ASP A 169 5.40 -22.46 17.70
C ASP A 169 4.66 -22.09 16.44
N THR A 170 5.38 -21.46 15.52
CA THR A 170 4.85 -21.05 14.20
C THR A 170 5.74 -21.56 13.10
N ASP A 171 5.14 -22.23 12.12
CA ASP A 171 5.82 -22.77 10.95
C ASP A 171 5.12 -22.37 9.65
N THR A 172 5.83 -22.49 8.54
CA THR A 172 5.28 -22.29 7.22
C THR A 172 6.10 -22.99 6.16
N THR A 173 5.41 -23.53 5.19
CA THR A 173 5.99 -24.00 3.93
C THR A 173 5.30 -23.28 2.77
N VAL A 174 6.06 -22.98 1.72
CA VAL A 174 5.54 -22.37 0.50
C VAL A 174 6.02 -23.15 -0.70
N ALA A 175 5.12 -23.44 -1.61
CA ALA A 175 5.41 -23.95 -2.94
C ALA A 175 4.83 -23.00 -3.99
N LEU A 176 5.44 -22.99 -5.15
CA LEU A 176 4.94 -22.29 -6.32
C LEU A 176 4.39 -23.34 -7.30
N SER A 177 3.16 -23.15 -7.74
CA SER A 177 2.48 -24.06 -8.66
C SER A 177 1.78 -23.29 -9.78
N GLN A 178 1.21 -24.03 -10.73
CA GLN A 178 0.42 -23.50 -11.84
C GLN A 178 1.08 -22.37 -12.63
N LEU A 179 2.42 -22.43 -12.79
CA LEU A 179 3.14 -21.46 -13.61
C LEU A 179 2.62 -21.51 -15.06
N ALA A 180 2.09 -20.40 -15.53
CA ALA A 180 1.61 -20.27 -16.90
C ALA A 180 2.02 -18.96 -17.54
N LEU A 181 2.30 -19.00 -18.83
CA LEU A 181 2.60 -17.82 -19.65
C LEU A 181 1.38 -17.51 -20.52
N HIS A 182 0.83 -16.34 -20.39
CA HIS A 182 -0.31 -15.86 -21.16
C HIS A 182 0.16 -14.84 -22.20
N LYS A 183 -0.45 -14.89 -23.38
CA LYS A 183 -0.23 -13.87 -24.39
C LYS A 183 -0.86 -12.55 -23.92
N GLY A 184 -0.14 -11.45 -24.04
CA GLY A 184 -0.67 -10.11 -23.76
C GLY A 184 -1.85 -9.77 -24.66
N GLU A 185 -2.83 -9.06 -24.12
CA GLU A 185 -3.96 -8.55 -24.88
C GLU A 185 -3.53 -7.42 -25.82
N ALA A 186 -4.12 -7.37 -27.03
CA ALA A 186 -3.95 -6.30 -28.02
C ALA A 186 -2.48 -5.90 -28.30
N GLY A 187 -1.53 -6.88 -28.25
CA GLY A 187 -0.10 -6.59 -28.47
C GLY A 187 0.65 -6.09 -27.23
N GLY A 188 0.04 -6.15 -26.08
CA GLY A 188 0.68 -5.89 -24.78
C GLY A 188 1.74 -6.95 -24.42
N PRO A 189 2.53 -6.72 -23.37
CA PRO A 189 3.54 -7.64 -22.90
C PRO A 189 2.90 -8.96 -22.43
N PRO A 190 3.61 -10.10 -22.55
CA PRO A 190 3.12 -11.37 -22.04
C PRO A 190 2.99 -11.31 -20.50
N LEU A 191 2.00 -12.03 -19.98
CA LEU A 191 1.74 -12.14 -18.55
C LEU A 191 2.18 -13.51 -18.05
N VAL A 192 2.85 -13.54 -16.91
CA VAL A 192 3.15 -14.78 -16.18
C VAL A 192 2.21 -14.86 -14.98
N SER A 193 1.44 -15.95 -14.89
CA SER A 193 0.66 -16.27 -13.70
C SER A 193 1.27 -17.45 -12.95
N LEU A 194 1.14 -17.44 -11.65
CA LEU A 194 1.56 -18.53 -10.76
C LEU A 194 0.68 -18.54 -9.51
N GLN A 195 0.66 -19.65 -8.83
CA GLN A 195 -0.05 -19.82 -7.57
C GLN A 195 0.95 -20.04 -6.44
N PHE A 196 0.69 -19.37 -5.31
CA PHE A 196 1.38 -19.61 -4.04
C PHE A 196 0.58 -20.59 -3.20
N ASP A 197 1.12 -21.76 -2.96
CA ASP A 197 0.53 -22.77 -2.08
C ASP A 197 1.24 -22.68 -0.73
N ARG A 198 0.53 -22.21 0.30
CA ARG A 198 1.05 -22.03 1.65
C ARG A 198 0.39 -23.01 2.63
N ALA A 199 1.19 -23.71 3.41
CA ALA A 199 0.76 -24.51 4.55
C ALA A 199 1.43 -24.00 5.83
N GLY A 200 0.83 -24.32 7.00
CA GLY A 200 1.29 -23.87 8.32
C GLY A 200 0.48 -22.68 8.85
N ASN A 201 0.87 -22.19 10.03
CA ASN A 201 0.14 -21.19 10.81
C ASN A 201 0.82 -19.80 10.82
N ARG A 202 1.74 -19.56 9.88
CA ARG A 202 2.50 -18.31 9.73
C ARG A 202 2.46 -17.81 8.29
N SER A 203 2.41 -16.50 8.11
CA SER A 203 2.55 -15.87 6.79
C SER A 203 3.99 -15.89 6.29
N VAL A 204 4.13 -15.85 4.97
CA VAL A 204 5.40 -15.67 4.27
C VAL A 204 5.49 -14.25 3.75
N TYR A 205 6.70 -13.76 3.64
CA TYR A 205 7.02 -12.47 3.05
C TYR A 205 8.40 -12.58 2.41
N GLY A 206 8.51 -12.20 1.16
CA GLY A 206 9.74 -12.33 0.40
C GLY A 206 9.73 -11.58 -0.92
N ASP A 207 10.74 -11.85 -1.72
CA ASP A 207 10.87 -11.30 -3.05
C ASP A 207 10.65 -12.39 -4.10
N LEU A 208 9.85 -12.09 -5.10
CA LEU A 208 9.62 -12.94 -6.26
C LEU A 208 10.51 -12.48 -7.42
N GLN A 209 11.22 -13.42 -8.02
CA GLN A 209 11.99 -13.18 -9.24
C GLN A 209 11.57 -14.17 -10.32
N VAL A 210 11.23 -13.65 -11.49
CA VAL A 210 10.97 -14.45 -12.69
C VAL A 210 12.18 -14.34 -13.59
N SER A 211 12.75 -15.50 -13.95
CA SER A 211 13.87 -15.58 -14.90
C SER A 211 13.57 -16.54 -16.02
N PHE A 212 14.09 -16.26 -17.19
CA PHE A 212 14.05 -17.11 -18.38
C PHE A 212 15.46 -17.59 -18.74
N THR A 213 15.60 -18.87 -18.97
CA THR A 213 16.85 -19.46 -19.44
C THR A 213 16.63 -20.06 -20.83
N PRO A 214 17.12 -19.42 -21.91
CA PRO A 214 17.05 -20.01 -23.24
C PRO A 214 17.89 -21.28 -23.31
N GLN A 215 17.53 -22.19 -24.22
CA GLN A 215 18.29 -23.44 -24.41
C GLN A 215 19.74 -23.15 -24.72
N GLY A 216 20.66 -23.63 -23.88
CA GLY A 216 22.12 -23.38 -24.01
C GLY A 216 22.57 -21.96 -23.66
N GLY A 217 21.68 -21.10 -23.17
CA GLY A 217 21.95 -19.73 -22.77
C GLY A 217 22.09 -19.51 -21.26
N LYS A 218 22.36 -18.26 -20.86
CA LYS A 218 22.41 -17.84 -19.45
C LYS A 218 21.04 -17.36 -18.99
N PRO A 219 20.72 -17.53 -17.69
CA PRO A 219 19.50 -16.97 -17.10
C PRO A 219 19.42 -15.45 -17.29
N GLN A 220 18.24 -14.98 -17.68
CA GLN A 220 17.90 -13.56 -17.79
C GLN A 220 16.75 -13.26 -16.86
N VAL A 221 16.89 -12.26 -16.00
CA VAL A 221 15.82 -11.82 -15.13
C VAL A 221 14.81 -11.01 -15.94
N LEU A 222 13.56 -11.46 -15.96
CA LEU A 222 12.47 -10.82 -16.70
C LEU A 222 11.67 -9.87 -15.82
N ALA A 223 11.42 -10.25 -14.56
CA ALA A 223 10.66 -9.45 -13.63
C ALA A 223 11.10 -9.70 -12.18
N LYS A 224 10.90 -8.69 -11.34
CA LYS A 224 11.05 -8.77 -9.89
C LYS A 224 9.88 -8.08 -9.22
N ALA A 225 9.35 -8.69 -8.16
CA ALA A 225 8.38 -8.09 -7.26
C ALA A 225 8.87 -8.26 -5.83
N GLY A 226 9.04 -7.15 -5.12
CA GLY A 226 9.45 -7.15 -3.73
C GLY A 226 8.24 -7.09 -2.81
N GLY A 227 8.36 -7.73 -1.64
CA GLY A 227 7.35 -7.61 -0.61
C GLY A 227 6.06 -8.39 -0.85
N VAL A 228 6.15 -9.52 -1.55
CA VAL A 228 5.02 -10.43 -1.80
C VAL A 228 4.84 -11.45 -0.67
#